data_cfe30a3ce5f94ab1acdc7addbaac79b0
#
_entry.id   cfe30a3ce5f94ab1acdc7addbaac79b0
#
_cell.length_a   1.000
_cell.length_b   1.000
_cell.length_c   1.000
_cell.angle_alpha   90.00
_cell.angle_beta   90.00
_cell.angle_gamma   90.00
#
_symmetry.space_group_name_H-M   'P 1'
#
loop_
_entity.id
_entity.type
_entity.pdbx_description
1 polymer ?
#
loop_
_entity_poly.entity_id
_entity_poly.type
_entity_poly.pdbx_seq_one_letter_code
_entity_poly.pdbx_strand_id
1 'polypeptide(L)'
;MSDEDRMNREVIEQLKEMGQQLAAAKNAESETLYRLLLKTAEAMAVAVETRELGKMGHHQRVANLARAIGAELHLTREQIDGIGVAALIHDVGKISVPAEILGKPTRLTTAEMAQVRTHAGFGYDLLKDLVFPWPVARIVLEHHERMDGSGYPNGLTGERLLKESRILVVADVVDAISCPRSYRPARGIEVALYDIKGYRGIRYAPDVVDACLMLFNEKGYKLTDD
;
A
#
# COMPACT_ATOMS: atom_id res chain seq x y z
N MET A 1 -52.87 28.73 -6.46
CA MET A 1 -51.48 28.70 -6.05
C MET A 1 -51.07 30.15 -5.81
N SER A 2 -50.75 30.49 -4.57
CA SER A 2 -50.44 31.89 -4.22
C SER A 2 -49.06 32.28 -4.76
N ASP A 3 -48.80 33.56 -4.91
CA ASP A 3 -47.47 34.07 -5.30
C ASP A 3 -46.40 33.68 -4.28
N GLU A 4 -46.77 33.53 -3.04
CA GLU A 4 -45.93 33.04 -1.93
C GLU A 4 -45.54 31.58 -2.11
N ASP A 5 -46.44 30.71 -2.58
CA ASP A 5 -46.16 29.30 -2.86
C ASP A 5 -45.20 29.13 -4.05
N ARG A 6 -45.24 30.07 -5.01
CA ARG A 6 -44.35 30.08 -6.15
C ARG A 6 -42.93 30.52 -5.76
N MET A 7 -42.85 31.58 -4.99
CA MET A 7 -41.58 32.13 -4.47
C MET A 7 -40.85 31.13 -3.57
N ASN A 8 -41.60 30.45 -2.69
CA ASN A 8 -41.03 29.40 -1.83
C ASN A 8 -40.45 28.23 -2.61
N ARG A 9 -41.12 27.80 -3.72
CA ARG A 9 -40.56 26.75 -4.58
C ARG A 9 -39.29 27.19 -5.29
N GLU A 10 -39.24 28.41 -5.80
CA GLU A 10 -38.04 28.94 -6.47
C GLU A 10 -36.85 29.00 -5.51
N VAL A 11 -37.07 29.45 -4.26
CA VAL A 11 -36.03 29.48 -3.24
C VAL A 11 -35.55 28.05 -2.87
N ILE A 12 -36.47 27.07 -2.73
CA ILE A 12 -36.09 25.69 -2.46
C ILE A 12 -35.25 25.10 -3.58
N GLU A 13 -35.59 25.38 -4.84
CA GLU A 13 -34.84 24.87 -5.99
C GLU A 13 -33.43 25.50 -6.07
N GLN A 14 -33.31 26.79 -5.82
CA GLN A 14 -32.01 27.48 -5.73
C GLN A 14 -31.12 26.93 -4.61
N LEU A 15 -31.69 26.60 -3.44
CA LEU A 15 -30.96 26.00 -2.33
C LEU A 15 -30.46 24.58 -2.67
N LYS A 16 -31.26 23.80 -3.41
CA LYS A 16 -30.82 22.48 -3.89
C LYS A 16 -29.67 22.58 -4.90
N GLU A 17 -29.81 23.47 -5.89
CA GLU A 17 -28.73 23.71 -6.86
C GLU A 17 -27.43 24.15 -6.19
N MET A 18 -27.52 25.08 -5.24
CA MET A 18 -26.37 25.54 -4.48
C MET A 18 -25.74 24.41 -3.64
N GLY A 19 -26.56 23.56 -3.03
CA GLY A 19 -26.10 22.38 -2.31
C GLY A 19 -25.36 21.39 -3.20
N GLN A 20 -25.87 21.16 -4.41
CA GLN A 20 -25.21 20.28 -5.40
C GLN A 20 -23.89 20.87 -5.90
N GLN A 21 -23.84 22.18 -6.17
CA GLN A 21 -22.60 22.85 -6.58
C GLN A 21 -21.54 22.82 -5.47
N LEU A 22 -21.93 23.03 -4.21
CA LEU A 22 -21.03 22.94 -3.07
C LEU A 22 -20.47 21.52 -2.89
N ALA A 23 -21.32 20.49 -3.01
CA ALA A 23 -20.90 19.10 -2.95
C ALA A 23 -19.92 18.76 -4.09
N ALA A 24 -20.20 19.21 -5.32
CA ALA A 24 -19.32 19.01 -6.47
C ALA A 24 -17.97 19.71 -6.29
N ALA A 25 -17.96 20.96 -5.78
CA ALA A 25 -16.72 21.70 -5.50
C ALA A 25 -15.87 21.00 -4.43
N LYS A 26 -16.50 20.54 -3.33
CA LYS A 26 -15.81 19.79 -2.27
C LYS A 26 -15.21 18.46 -2.79
N ASN A 27 -15.91 17.75 -3.67
CA ASN A 27 -15.42 16.53 -4.28
C ASN A 27 -14.22 16.82 -5.22
N ALA A 28 -14.26 17.90 -5.99
CA ALA A 28 -13.16 18.29 -6.89
C ALA A 28 -11.90 18.71 -6.10
N GLU A 29 -12.07 19.42 -4.99
CA GLU A 29 -10.97 19.78 -4.08
C GLU A 29 -10.34 18.53 -3.45
N SER A 30 -11.17 17.63 -2.96
CA SER A 30 -10.73 16.33 -2.39
C SER A 30 -9.96 15.50 -3.41
N GLU A 31 -10.44 15.42 -4.66
CA GLU A 31 -9.77 14.68 -5.73
C GLU A 31 -8.41 15.32 -6.10
N THR A 32 -8.33 16.64 -6.12
CA THR A 32 -7.09 17.38 -6.39
C THR A 32 -6.06 17.11 -5.31
N LEU A 33 -6.49 17.17 -4.04
CA LEU A 33 -5.62 16.88 -2.89
C LEU A 33 -5.12 15.43 -2.93
N TYR A 34 -6.00 14.48 -3.23
CA TYR A 34 -5.64 13.07 -3.37
C TYR A 34 -4.59 12.84 -4.47
N ARG A 35 -4.77 13.48 -5.64
CA ARG A 35 -3.79 13.40 -6.74
C ARG A 35 -2.43 13.97 -6.35
N LEU A 36 -2.41 15.10 -5.64
CA LEU A 36 -1.18 15.70 -5.15
C LEU A 36 -0.46 14.75 -4.17
N LEU A 37 -1.21 14.12 -3.26
CA LEU A 37 -0.71 13.18 -2.29
C LEU A 37 -0.10 11.94 -2.97
N LEU A 38 -0.78 11.39 -3.98
CA LEU A 38 -0.25 10.29 -4.79
C LEU A 38 1.04 10.66 -5.50
N LYS A 39 1.08 11.82 -6.17
CA LYS A 39 2.29 12.27 -6.88
C LYS A 39 3.47 12.50 -5.94
N THR A 40 3.22 13.00 -4.74
CA THR A 40 4.24 13.14 -3.71
C THR A 40 4.74 11.77 -3.24
N ALA A 41 3.84 10.82 -3.00
CA ALA A 41 4.19 9.46 -2.61
C ALA A 41 5.00 8.73 -3.71
N GLU A 42 4.63 8.88 -4.98
CA GLU A 42 5.38 8.36 -6.13
C GLU A 42 6.81 8.95 -6.19
N ALA A 43 6.95 10.26 -6.00
CA ALA A 43 8.26 10.90 -5.97
C ALA A 43 9.14 10.40 -4.81
N MET A 44 8.56 10.20 -3.63
CA MET A 44 9.25 9.62 -2.48
C MET A 44 9.67 8.17 -2.74
N ALA A 45 8.81 7.36 -3.37
CA ALA A 45 9.09 5.99 -3.77
C ALA A 45 10.33 5.94 -4.69
N VAL A 46 10.34 6.75 -5.75
CA VAL A 46 11.48 6.84 -6.68
C VAL A 46 12.77 7.24 -5.96
N ALA A 47 12.72 8.22 -5.04
CA ALA A 47 13.88 8.65 -4.27
C ALA A 47 14.47 7.53 -3.39
N VAL A 48 13.63 6.65 -2.86
CA VAL A 48 14.08 5.48 -2.08
C VAL A 48 14.62 4.38 -3.00
N GLU A 49 13.92 4.08 -4.11
CA GLU A 49 14.32 3.05 -5.08
C GLU A 49 15.69 3.32 -5.70
N THR A 50 16.05 4.59 -5.94
CA THR A 50 17.37 4.96 -6.49
C THR A 50 18.53 4.56 -5.59
N ARG A 51 18.29 4.30 -4.30
CA ARG A 51 19.28 3.85 -3.34
C ARG A 51 19.45 2.33 -3.29
N GLU A 52 18.53 1.58 -3.95
CA GLU A 52 18.53 0.13 -3.95
C GLU A 52 18.71 -0.41 -5.37
N LEU A 53 19.79 -1.16 -5.59
CA LEU A 53 20.05 -1.77 -6.89
C LEU A 53 18.96 -2.79 -7.26
N GLY A 54 18.38 -2.66 -8.45
CA GLY A 54 17.44 -3.64 -9.02
C GLY A 54 16.02 -3.61 -8.43
N LYS A 55 15.59 -2.47 -7.89
CA LYS A 55 14.22 -2.31 -7.35
C LYS A 55 13.35 -1.30 -8.12
N MET A 56 13.78 -0.83 -9.28
CA MET A 56 12.98 0.12 -10.06
C MET A 56 11.56 -0.44 -10.31
N GLY A 57 10.56 0.42 -10.07
CA GLY A 57 9.14 0.08 -10.23
C GLY A 57 8.54 -0.81 -9.15
N HIS A 58 9.32 -1.25 -8.16
CA HIS A 58 8.85 -2.12 -7.08
C HIS A 58 7.64 -1.54 -6.34
N HIS A 59 7.76 -0.30 -5.85
CA HIS A 59 6.69 0.33 -5.06
C HIS A 59 5.39 0.47 -5.87
N GLN A 60 5.51 0.77 -7.17
CA GLN A 60 4.35 0.87 -8.05
C GLN A 60 3.68 -0.50 -8.26
N ARG A 61 4.45 -1.56 -8.55
CA ARG A 61 3.89 -2.92 -8.68
C ARG A 61 3.23 -3.40 -7.41
N VAL A 62 3.86 -3.17 -6.25
CA VAL A 62 3.29 -3.50 -4.93
C VAL A 62 1.99 -2.73 -4.70
N ALA A 63 1.96 -1.43 -5.00
CA ALA A 63 0.76 -0.62 -4.85
C ALA A 63 -0.37 -1.07 -5.77
N ASN A 64 -0.07 -1.40 -7.03
CA ASN A 64 -1.05 -1.89 -8.00
C ASN A 64 -1.64 -3.24 -7.55
N LEU A 65 -0.78 -4.19 -7.12
CA LEU A 65 -1.24 -5.49 -6.63
C LEU A 65 -2.04 -5.36 -5.33
N ALA A 66 -1.59 -4.52 -4.39
CA ALA A 66 -2.31 -4.31 -3.13
C ALA A 66 -3.70 -3.71 -3.34
N ARG A 67 -3.83 -2.73 -4.26
CA ARG A 67 -5.15 -2.20 -4.67
C ARG A 67 -6.03 -3.26 -5.31
N ALA A 68 -5.48 -4.09 -6.20
CA ALA A 68 -6.22 -5.17 -6.84
C ALA A 68 -6.73 -6.21 -5.83
N ILE A 69 -5.88 -6.62 -4.88
CA ILE A 69 -6.29 -7.51 -3.77
C ILE A 69 -7.39 -6.85 -2.92
N GLY A 70 -7.24 -5.56 -2.58
CA GLY A 70 -8.25 -4.82 -1.83
C GLY A 70 -9.59 -4.76 -2.54
N ALA A 71 -9.59 -4.56 -3.86
CA ALA A 71 -10.81 -4.57 -4.69
C ALA A 71 -11.46 -5.97 -4.72
N GLU A 72 -10.67 -7.04 -4.83
CA GLU A 72 -11.13 -8.41 -4.79
C GLU A 72 -11.77 -8.77 -3.45
N LEU A 73 -11.28 -8.20 -2.36
CA LEU A 73 -11.82 -8.32 -1.00
C LEU A 73 -12.99 -7.38 -0.72
N HIS A 74 -13.50 -6.69 -1.74
CA HIS A 74 -14.62 -5.74 -1.65
C HIS A 74 -14.41 -4.63 -0.61
N LEU A 75 -13.17 -4.15 -0.46
CA LEU A 75 -12.87 -2.99 0.37
C LEU A 75 -13.47 -1.72 -0.22
N THR A 76 -13.74 -0.73 0.63
CA THR A 76 -14.19 0.58 0.16
C THR A 76 -13.12 1.28 -0.68
N ARG A 77 -13.54 2.20 -1.54
CA ARG A 77 -12.62 3.02 -2.34
C ARG A 77 -11.58 3.72 -1.45
N GLU A 78 -12.02 4.27 -0.33
CA GLU A 78 -11.15 4.95 0.63
C GLU A 78 -10.09 4.01 1.22
N GLN A 79 -10.46 2.78 1.58
CA GLN A 79 -9.49 1.78 2.05
C GLN A 79 -8.47 1.42 0.98
N ILE A 80 -8.93 1.20 -0.26
CA ILE A 80 -8.05 0.89 -1.41
C ILE A 80 -7.07 2.03 -1.69
N ASP A 81 -7.55 3.28 -1.61
CA ASP A 81 -6.72 4.46 -1.80
C ASP A 81 -5.65 4.57 -0.69
N GLY A 82 -6.04 4.33 0.57
CA GLY A 82 -5.11 4.31 1.71
C GLY A 82 -4.03 3.22 1.59
N ILE A 83 -4.42 2.00 1.18
CA ILE A 83 -3.47 0.91 0.92
C ILE A 83 -2.50 1.31 -0.19
N GLY A 84 -3.01 1.91 -1.27
CA GLY A 84 -2.19 2.34 -2.39
C GLY A 84 -1.14 3.37 -2.01
N VAL A 85 -1.51 4.39 -1.22
CA VAL A 85 -0.57 5.39 -0.70
C VAL A 85 0.47 4.73 0.22
N ALA A 86 0.02 3.92 1.16
CA ALA A 86 0.93 3.22 2.08
C ALA A 86 1.92 2.31 1.33
N ALA A 87 1.46 1.61 0.30
CA ALA A 87 2.29 0.73 -0.52
C ALA A 87 3.36 1.49 -1.31
N LEU A 88 3.06 2.70 -1.80
CA LEU A 88 4.06 3.54 -2.47
C LEU A 88 5.19 3.96 -1.55
N ILE A 89 4.91 4.21 -0.27
CA ILE A 89 5.90 4.75 0.68
C ILE A 89 6.29 3.78 1.80
N HIS A 90 5.92 2.49 1.69
CA HIS A 90 6.16 1.52 2.78
C HIS A 90 7.63 1.41 3.17
N ASP A 91 8.52 1.59 2.23
CA ASP A 91 9.97 1.52 2.38
C ASP A 91 10.63 2.88 2.66
N VAL A 92 9.86 3.97 2.87
CA VAL A 92 10.42 5.33 3.06
C VAL A 92 11.46 5.40 4.18
N GLY A 93 11.31 4.59 5.22
CA GLY A 93 12.25 4.53 6.34
C GLY A 93 13.64 4.01 5.97
N LYS A 94 13.84 3.42 4.79
CA LYS A 94 15.16 3.01 4.29
C LYS A 94 16.10 4.19 4.05
N ILE A 95 15.60 5.40 4.07
CA ILE A 95 16.44 6.61 4.06
C ILE A 95 17.42 6.63 5.24
N SER A 96 17.10 6.00 6.36
CA SER A 96 17.97 5.88 7.55
C SER A 96 19.04 4.79 7.43
N VAL A 97 18.92 3.88 6.45
CA VAL A 97 19.86 2.77 6.26
C VAL A 97 21.02 3.22 5.38
N PRO A 98 22.29 2.90 5.73
CA PRO A 98 23.45 3.23 4.89
C PRO A 98 23.31 2.68 3.48
N ALA A 99 23.68 3.50 2.48
CA ALA A 99 23.56 3.12 1.06
C ALA A 99 24.43 1.89 0.71
N GLU A 100 25.56 1.73 1.37
CA GLU A 100 26.48 0.60 1.20
C GLU A 100 25.83 -0.73 1.59
N ILE A 101 24.90 -0.70 2.56
CA ILE A 101 24.13 -1.89 2.97
C ILE A 101 23.02 -2.17 1.96
N LEU A 102 22.26 -1.13 1.55
CA LEU A 102 21.16 -1.28 0.61
C LEU A 102 21.64 -1.69 -0.80
N GLY A 103 22.79 -1.17 -1.23
CA GLY A 103 23.39 -1.46 -2.55
C GLY A 103 24.29 -2.70 -2.57
N LYS A 104 24.42 -3.45 -1.45
CA LYS A 104 25.35 -4.58 -1.37
C LYS A 104 24.95 -5.70 -2.35
N PRO A 105 25.86 -6.14 -3.23
CA PRO A 105 25.57 -7.18 -4.23
C PRO A 105 25.60 -8.60 -3.66
N THR A 106 25.92 -8.76 -2.37
CA THR A 106 25.97 -10.04 -1.68
C THR A 106 24.89 -10.12 -0.60
N ARG A 107 24.73 -11.30 0.01
CA ARG A 107 23.83 -11.45 1.15
C ARG A 107 24.29 -10.56 2.32
N LEU A 108 23.31 -9.95 2.98
CA LEU A 108 23.54 -9.17 4.19
C LEU A 108 23.92 -10.09 5.36
N THR A 109 24.81 -9.63 6.21
CA THR A 109 25.09 -10.25 7.51
C THR A 109 23.88 -10.06 8.44
N THR A 110 23.87 -10.79 9.55
CA THR A 110 22.81 -10.64 10.58
C THR A 110 22.75 -9.20 11.13
N ALA A 111 23.90 -8.57 11.35
CA ALA A 111 23.97 -7.19 11.85
C ALA A 111 23.45 -6.17 10.81
N GLU A 112 23.83 -6.30 9.54
CA GLU A 112 23.33 -5.46 8.45
C GLU A 112 21.82 -5.65 8.27
N MET A 113 21.32 -6.89 8.33
CA MET A 113 19.89 -7.16 8.26
C MET A 113 19.12 -6.56 9.44
N ALA A 114 19.70 -6.56 10.66
CA ALA A 114 19.11 -5.88 11.80
C ALA A 114 18.97 -4.38 11.56
N GLN A 115 19.98 -3.74 10.95
CA GLN A 115 19.89 -2.34 10.55
C GLN A 115 18.81 -2.10 9.46
N VAL A 116 18.73 -2.97 8.44
CA VAL A 116 17.66 -2.84 7.44
C VAL A 116 16.27 -2.95 8.08
N ARG A 117 16.08 -3.85 9.04
CA ARG A 117 14.79 -4.03 9.72
C ARG A 117 14.31 -2.79 10.49
N THR A 118 15.20 -1.87 10.86
CA THR A 118 14.77 -0.63 11.54
C THR A 118 13.95 0.30 10.66
N HIS A 119 13.96 0.12 9.33
CA HIS A 119 13.24 1.01 8.41
C HIS A 119 11.73 1.05 8.66
N ALA A 120 11.10 -0.04 9.09
CA ALA A 120 9.66 -0.06 9.37
C ALA A 120 9.30 0.89 10.53
N GLY A 121 10.08 0.84 11.62
CA GLY A 121 9.92 1.77 12.75
C GLY A 121 10.27 3.20 12.38
N PHE A 122 11.37 3.42 11.66
CA PHE A 122 11.77 4.76 11.22
C PHE A 122 10.76 5.36 10.22
N GLY A 123 10.22 4.55 9.31
CA GLY A 123 9.14 4.96 8.41
C GLY A 123 7.88 5.40 9.16
N TYR A 124 7.51 4.65 10.19
CA TYR A 124 6.41 5.05 11.10
C TYR A 124 6.70 6.39 11.76
N ASP A 125 7.89 6.59 12.32
CA ASP A 125 8.26 7.84 13.00
C ASP A 125 8.25 9.05 12.06
N LEU A 126 8.61 8.88 10.79
CA LEU A 126 8.51 9.93 9.77
C LEU A 126 7.06 10.30 9.43
N LEU A 127 6.13 9.35 9.52
CA LEU A 127 4.78 9.50 9.00
C LEU A 127 3.71 9.72 10.08
N LYS A 128 3.97 9.36 11.33
CA LYS A 128 2.97 9.35 12.42
C LYS A 128 2.33 10.70 12.74
N ASP A 129 3.08 11.78 12.53
CA ASP A 129 2.62 13.15 12.79
C ASP A 129 2.00 13.83 11.55
N LEU A 130 2.01 13.14 10.39
CA LEU A 130 1.35 13.62 9.19
C LEU A 130 -0.14 13.23 9.21
N VAL A 131 -0.98 14.20 8.85
CA VAL A 131 -2.44 13.98 8.81
C VAL A 131 -2.81 13.29 7.50
N PHE A 132 -2.96 11.98 7.55
CA PHE A 132 -3.56 11.19 6.49
C PHE A 132 -5.01 10.84 6.84
N PRO A 133 -5.94 10.75 5.87
CA PRO A 133 -7.30 10.23 6.12
C PRO A 133 -7.32 8.72 6.40
N TRP A 134 -6.18 8.03 6.23
CA TRP A 134 -5.98 6.60 6.42
C TRP A 134 -4.84 6.32 7.41
N PRO A 135 -4.78 5.14 8.01
CA PRO A 135 -3.74 4.79 8.98
C PRO A 135 -2.39 4.45 8.31
N VAL A 136 -1.91 5.30 7.38
CA VAL A 136 -0.72 5.06 6.54
C VAL A 136 0.51 4.73 7.37
N ALA A 137 0.80 5.52 8.41
CA ALA A 137 1.97 5.28 9.26
C ALA A 137 1.93 3.89 9.91
N ARG A 138 0.75 3.46 10.40
CA ARG A 138 0.58 2.15 11.00
C ARG A 138 0.73 1.03 9.98
N ILE A 139 0.19 1.19 8.76
CA ILE A 139 0.37 0.20 7.68
C ILE A 139 1.86 0.06 7.35
N VAL A 140 2.60 1.17 7.27
CA VAL A 140 4.06 1.19 7.05
C VAL A 140 4.81 0.49 8.19
N LEU A 141 4.41 0.67 9.45
CA LEU A 141 5.01 -0.04 10.58
C LEU A 141 4.82 -1.55 10.48
N GLU A 142 3.66 -2.00 10.02
CA GLU A 142 3.22 -3.39 10.07
C GLU A 142 3.56 -4.22 8.82
N HIS A 143 4.09 -3.61 7.74
CA HIS A 143 4.23 -4.28 6.44
C HIS A 143 5.19 -5.48 6.41
N HIS A 144 5.98 -5.67 7.44
CA HIS A 144 6.82 -6.86 7.64
C HIS A 144 6.38 -7.77 8.79
N GLU A 145 5.23 -7.48 9.40
CA GLU A 145 4.63 -8.38 10.36
C GLU A 145 4.06 -9.65 9.69
N ARG A 146 3.82 -10.68 10.48
CA ARG A 146 3.28 -11.97 10.02
C ARG A 146 2.16 -12.41 10.95
N MET A 147 1.17 -13.13 10.43
CA MET A 147 0.03 -13.61 11.21
C MET A 147 0.44 -14.46 12.43
N ASP A 148 1.57 -15.18 12.33
CA ASP A 148 2.12 -16.04 13.39
C ASP A 148 3.04 -15.30 14.39
N GLY A 149 3.25 -13.99 14.22
CA GLY A 149 4.14 -13.17 15.07
C GLY A 149 5.63 -13.32 14.74
N SER A 150 5.99 -14.06 13.70
CA SER A 150 7.40 -14.21 13.27
C SER A 150 7.94 -12.99 12.52
N GLY A 151 7.09 -11.98 12.30
CA GLY A 151 7.44 -10.72 11.66
C GLY A 151 8.16 -9.72 12.55
N TYR A 152 8.29 -8.51 12.07
CA TYR A 152 8.93 -7.39 12.80
C TYR A 152 8.25 -6.07 12.43
N PRO A 153 8.38 -4.99 13.22
CA PRO A 153 9.25 -4.83 14.39
C PRO A 153 8.64 -5.33 15.72
N ASN A 154 7.31 -5.50 15.80
CA ASN A 154 6.62 -5.72 17.07
C ASN A 154 6.20 -7.18 17.32
N GLY A 155 6.30 -8.06 16.32
CA GLY A 155 5.85 -9.45 16.40
C GLY A 155 4.34 -9.56 16.62
N LEU A 156 3.55 -8.69 15.96
CA LEU A 156 2.10 -8.69 16.05
C LEU A 156 1.52 -9.95 15.42
N THR A 157 0.44 -10.48 16.02
CA THR A 157 -0.21 -11.71 15.56
C THR A 157 -1.63 -11.47 15.11
N GLY A 158 -2.07 -12.24 14.12
CA GLY A 158 -3.47 -12.40 13.75
C GLY A 158 -4.21 -11.09 13.53
N GLU A 159 -5.31 -10.94 14.24
CA GLU A 159 -6.23 -9.80 14.10
C GLU A 159 -5.70 -8.48 14.68
N ARG A 160 -4.57 -8.50 15.38
CA ARG A 160 -3.92 -7.27 15.85
C ARG A 160 -3.35 -6.44 14.69
N LEU A 161 -3.11 -7.08 13.54
CA LEU A 161 -2.70 -6.43 12.30
C LEU A 161 -3.89 -5.78 11.59
N LEU A 162 -3.69 -4.60 11.04
CA LEU A 162 -4.68 -3.98 10.15
C LEU A 162 -4.93 -4.90 8.94
N LYS A 163 -6.14 -4.88 8.40
CA LYS A 163 -6.46 -5.63 7.18
C LYS A 163 -5.62 -5.13 6.00
N GLU A 164 -5.45 -3.83 5.91
CA GLU A 164 -4.62 -3.13 4.94
C GLU A 164 -3.14 -3.59 5.01
N SER A 165 -2.61 -3.75 6.22
CA SER A 165 -1.25 -4.26 6.42
C SER A 165 -1.10 -5.70 5.95
N ARG A 166 -2.07 -6.57 6.24
CA ARG A 166 -2.08 -7.97 5.75
C ARG A 166 -2.06 -8.05 4.23
N ILE A 167 -2.77 -7.13 3.56
CA ILE A 167 -2.77 -7.02 2.09
C ILE A 167 -1.40 -6.59 1.58
N LEU A 168 -0.84 -5.54 2.16
CA LEU A 168 0.47 -5.03 1.75
C LEU A 168 1.58 -6.08 1.92
N VAL A 169 1.56 -6.82 3.04
CA VAL A 169 2.49 -7.94 3.29
C VAL A 169 2.49 -8.96 2.15
N VAL A 170 1.33 -9.36 1.67
CA VAL A 170 1.22 -10.36 0.57
C VAL A 170 1.70 -9.75 -0.74
N ALA A 171 1.30 -8.52 -1.04
CA ALA A 171 1.69 -7.83 -2.27
C ALA A 171 3.22 -7.63 -2.36
N ASP A 172 3.86 -7.18 -1.27
CA ASP A 172 5.31 -7.02 -1.20
C ASP A 172 6.05 -8.35 -1.37
N VAL A 173 5.60 -9.41 -0.71
CA VAL A 173 6.22 -10.73 -0.83
C VAL A 173 6.09 -11.28 -2.24
N VAL A 174 4.94 -11.12 -2.89
CA VAL A 174 4.74 -11.57 -4.26
C VAL A 174 5.68 -10.85 -5.22
N ASP A 175 5.78 -9.52 -5.15
CA ASP A 175 6.75 -8.77 -5.96
C ASP A 175 8.19 -9.16 -5.61
N ALA A 176 8.50 -9.23 -4.32
CA ALA A 176 9.84 -9.57 -3.86
C ALA A 176 10.33 -10.92 -4.35
N ILE A 177 9.48 -11.92 -4.48
CA ILE A 177 9.86 -13.26 -4.98
C ILE A 177 9.89 -13.29 -6.50
N SER A 178 8.90 -12.71 -7.16
CA SER A 178 8.74 -12.82 -8.62
C SER A 178 9.72 -11.97 -9.40
N CYS A 179 10.16 -10.82 -8.88
CA CYS A 179 11.06 -9.88 -9.56
C CYS A 179 12.53 -10.10 -9.22
N PRO A 180 13.48 -9.63 -10.05
CA PRO A 180 14.91 -9.72 -9.75
C PRO A 180 15.28 -8.82 -8.57
N ARG A 181 16.34 -9.17 -7.87
CA ARG A 181 16.98 -8.38 -6.81
C ARG A 181 18.48 -8.30 -7.09
N SER A 182 19.19 -7.31 -6.53
CA SER A 182 20.62 -7.11 -6.75
C SER A 182 21.48 -8.36 -6.53
N TYR A 183 21.07 -9.21 -5.60
CA TYR A 183 21.78 -10.44 -5.20
C TYR A 183 21.13 -11.75 -5.72
N ARG A 184 20.08 -11.66 -6.56
CA ARG A 184 19.34 -12.85 -7.01
C ARG A 184 18.50 -12.55 -8.27
N PRO A 185 18.47 -13.45 -9.27
CA PRO A 185 17.56 -13.36 -10.42
C PRO A 185 16.09 -13.48 -10.01
N ALA A 186 15.19 -13.06 -10.91
CA ALA A 186 13.75 -13.30 -10.76
C ALA A 186 13.47 -14.80 -10.62
N ARG A 187 12.57 -15.16 -9.70
CA ARG A 187 12.13 -16.55 -9.52
C ARG A 187 10.82 -16.85 -10.25
N GLY A 188 10.14 -15.80 -10.72
CA GLY A 188 8.88 -15.88 -11.41
C GLY A 188 7.67 -15.92 -10.49
N ILE A 189 6.52 -15.62 -11.09
CA ILE A 189 5.25 -15.49 -10.36
C ILE A 189 4.79 -16.81 -9.75
N GLU A 190 4.99 -17.93 -10.43
CA GLU A 190 4.56 -19.25 -9.96
C GLU A 190 5.21 -19.61 -8.62
N VAL A 191 6.49 -19.26 -8.44
CA VAL A 191 7.21 -19.48 -7.17
C VAL A 191 6.65 -18.60 -6.06
N ALA A 192 6.29 -17.34 -6.38
CA ALA A 192 5.69 -16.43 -5.42
C ALA A 192 4.31 -16.92 -4.96
N LEU A 193 3.46 -17.35 -5.90
CA LEU A 193 2.13 -17.87 -5.60
C LEU A 193 2.20 -19.18 -4.80
N TYR A 194 3.16 -20.04 -5.13
CA TYR A 194 3.40 -21.27 -4.35
C TYR A 194 3.81 -20.96 -2.91
N ASP A 195 4.70 -19.97 -2.69
CA ASP A 195 5.15 -19.56 -1.35
C ASP A 195 3.97 -19.03 -0.51
N ILE A 196 3.20 -18.06 -1.03
CA ILE A 196 2.08 -17.50 -0.27
C ILE A 196 1.00 -18.53 0.03
N LYS A 197 0.75 -19.47 -0.90
CA LYS A 197 -0.17 -20.58 -0.71
C LYS A 197 0.31 -21.54 0.38
N GLY A 198 1.61 -21.85 0.41
CA GLY A 198 2.22 -22.74 1.41
C GLY A 198 2.15 -22.19 2.84
N TYR A 199 2.13 -20.87 3.00
CA TYR A 199 2.05 -20.21 4.31
C TYR A 199 0.68 -19.57 4.59
N ARG A 200 -0.35 -19.91 3.82
CA ARG A 200 -1.72 -19.48 4.02
C ARG A 200 -2.23 -19.87 5.40
N GLY A 201 -2.74 -18.93 6.17
CA GLY A 201 -3.23 -19.15 7.55
C GLY A 201 -2.13 -19.31 8.60
N ILE A 202 -0.86 -19.29 8.19
CA ILE A 202 0.30 -19.31 9.09
C ILE A 202 0.93 -17.91 9.11
N ARG A 203 1.59 -17.52 8.02
CA ARG A 203 2.24 -16.20 7.89
C ARG A 203 1.35 -15.16 7.25
N TYR A 204 0.44 -15.58 6.36
CA TYR A 204 -0.41 -14.72 5.55
C TYR A 204 -1.88 -14.98 5.86
N ALA A 205 -2.69 -13.92 5.84
CA ALA A 205 -4.13 -14.00 6.05
C ALA A 205 -4.78 -14.83 4.93
N PRO A 206 -5.64 -15.80 5.28
CA PRO A 206 -6.23 -16.71 4.29
C PRO A 206 -7.01 -16.01 3.20
N ASP A 207 -7.86 -15.05 3.56
CA ASP A 207 -8.68 -14.28 2.64
C ASP A 207 -7.83 -13.46 1.65
N VAL A 208 -6.74 -12.88 2.11
CA VAL A 208 -5.80 -12.11 1.28
C VAL A 208 -5.07 -13.01 0.29
N VAL A 209 -4.60 -14.18 0.74
CA VAL A 209 -3.94 -15.17 -0.13
C VAL A 209 -4.92 -15.66 -1.19
N ASP A 210 -6.15 -16.00 -0.82
CA ASP A 210 -7.16 -16.49 -1.75
C ASP A 210 -7.50 -15.45 -2.82
N ALA A 211 -7.67 -14.19 -2.43
CA ALA A 211 -7.90 -13.07 -3.35
C ALA A 211 -6.71 -12.88 -4.31
N CYS A 212 -5.47 -12.94 -3.80
CA CYS A 212 -4.29 -12.85 -4.63
C CYS A 212 -4.20 -13.99 -5.65
N LEU A 213 -4.42 -15.25 -5.22
CA LEU A 213 -4.42 -16.41 -6.11
C LEU A 213 -5.50 -16.31 -7.20
N MET A 214 -6.71 -15.84 -6.84
CA MET A 214 -7.80 -15.62 -7.80
C MET A 214 -7.43 -14.62 -8.88
N LEU A 215 -6.79 -13.49 -8.51
CA LEU A 215 -6.33 -12.47 -9.45
C LEU A 215 -5.41 -13.07 -10.53
N PHE A 216 -4.41 -13.85 -10.14
CA PHE A 216 -3.43 -14.40 -11.08
C PHE A 216 -3.97 -15.61 -11.86
N ASN A 217 -4.63 -16.56 -11.20
CA ASN A 217 -5.03 -17.83 -11.80
C ASN A 217 -6.31 -17.73 -12.63
N GLU A 218 -7.24 -16.87 -12.24
CA GLU A 218 -8.57 -16.82 -12.87
C GLU A 218 -8.81 -15.51 -13.63
N LYS A 219 -8.28 -14.37 -13.14
CA LYS A 219 -8.52 -13.05 -13.74
C LYS A 219 -7.39 -12.56 -14.64
N GLY A 220 -6.30 -13.32 -14.78
CA GLY A 220 -5.20 -13.00 -15.68
C GLY A 220 -4.40 -11.75 -15.27
N TYR A 221 -4.37 -11.41 -13.97
CA TYR A 221 -3.60 -10.28 -13.47
C TYR A 221 -2.11 -10.44 -13.81
N LYS A 222 -1.46 -9.34 -14.17
CA LYS A 222 -0.03 -9.30 -14.45
C LYS A 222 0.63 -8.23 -13.59
N LEU A 223 1.80 -8.53 -13.04
CA LEU A 223 2.63 -7.51 -12.40
C LEU A 223 3.22 -6.60 -13.49
N THR A 224 2.80 -5.35 -13.49
CA THR A 224 3.28 -4.31 -14.42
C THR A 224 3.72 -3.09 -13.64
N ASP A 225 4.65 -2.33 -14.23
CA ASP A 225 5.12 -1.05 -13.69
C ASP A 225 4.14 0.11 -14.01
N ASP A 226 3.12 -0.17 -14.84
CA ASP A 226 2.13 0.79 -15.36
C ASP A 226 0.93 0.94 -14.41
#